data_9e9cefa56bdce47382cde6e9a67c86c1
#
_entry.id   9e9cefa56bdce47382cde6e9a67c86c1
#
_cell.length_a   1.000
_cell.length_b   1.000
_cell.length_c   1.000
_cell.angle_alpha   90.00
_cell.angle_beta   90.00
_cell.angle_gamma   90.00
#
_symmetry.space_group_name_H-M   'P 1'
#
loop_
_entity.id
_entity.type
_entity.pdbx_description
1 polymer ?
#
loop_
_entity_poly.entity_id
_entity_poly.type
_entity_poly.pdbx_seq_one_letter_code
_entity_poly.pdbx_strand_id
1 'polypeptide(L)'
;QISNIWISNPELRARFRAEVTAAGYSQVNLMGLVACQAAYETGEEWLKELKIYLEGNLDYVRTFLKENLPEIKLTEPEGTYLLWLDFKSLGMKEEQLKNLVENKAKLWLDSGAMFGPDGEGFERINIACPREILKQALTQLAESVHDR
;
A
#
# COMPACT_ATOMS: atom_id res chain seq x y z
N GLN A 1 -10.82 12.93 -4.44
CA GLN A 1 -9.45 13.38 -4.69
C GLN A 1 -9.30 14.84 -4.28
N ILE A 2 -8.87 15.06 -3.06
CA ILE A 2 -8.61 16.37 -2.46
C ILE A 2 -7.23 16.30 -1.82
N SER A 3 -6.46 17.36 -1.94
CA SER A 3 -5.18 17.53 -1.26
C SER A 3 -5.20 18.82 -0.45
N ASN A 4 -4.84 18.73 0.81
CA ASN A 4 -4.60 19.89 1.66
C ASN A 4 -3.12 20.27 1.56
N ILE A 5 -2.83 21.48 1.10
CA ILE A 5 -1.48 21.94 0.84
C ILE A 5 -1.17 23.11 1.77
N TRP A 6 -0.15 22.92 2.62
CA TRP A 6 0.30 23.91 3.57
C TRP A 6 1.66 24.49 3.15
N ILE A 7 1.70 25.77 2.84
CA ILE A 7 2.92 26.50 2.46
C ILE A 7 3.04 27.75 3.34
N SER A 8 3.93 27.72 4.33
CA SER A 8 4.15 28.84 5.25
C SER A 8 4.87 30.02 4.57
N ASN A 9 5.84 29.73 3.68
CA ASN A 9 6.58 30.76 2.95
C ASN A 9 5.67 31.48 1.93
N PRO A 10 5.49 32.82 2.02
CA PRO A 10 4.58 33.54 1.16
C PRO A 10 5.00 33.59 -0.32
N GLU A 11 6.30 33.62 -0.60
CA GLU A 11 6.82 33.64 -1.97
C GLU A 11 6.60 32.30 -2.66
N LEU A 12 6.93 31.19 -1.98
CA LEU A 12 6.66 29.86 -2.50
C LEU A 12 5.16 29.62 -2.70
N ARG A 13 4.33 30.10 -1.76
CA ARG A 13 2.88 30.01 -1.89
C ARG A 13 2.34 30.81 -3.08
N ALA A 14 2.87 32.00 -3.36
CA ALA A 14 2.51 32.79 -4.51
C ALA A 14 2.89 32.09 -5.82
N ARG A 15 4.11 31.56 -5.90
CA ARG A 15 4.57 30.78 -7.07
C ARG A 15 3.72 29.54 -7.30
N PHE A 16 3.46 28.76 -6.24
CA PHE A 16 2.61 27.59 -6.34
C PHE A 16 1.21 27.94 -6.87
N ARG A 17 0.59 29.04 -6.36
CA ARG A 17 -0.71 29.48 -6.84
C ARG A 17 -0.69 29.92 -8.31
N ALA A 18 0.38 30.59 -8.74
CA ALA A 18 0.55 30.97 -10.14
C ALA A 18 0.62 29.73 -11.06
N GLU A 19 1.37 28.71 -10.69
CA GLU A 19 1.46 27.45 -11.44
C GLU A 19 0.12 26.70 -11.48
N VAL A 20 -0.60 26.60 -10.36
CA VAL A 20 -1.93 25.97 -10.29
C VAL A 20 -2.90 26.69 -11.23
N THR A 21 -2.86 28.04 -11.26
CA THR A 21 -3.69 28.86 -12.14
C THR A 21 -3.30 28.68 -13.61
N ALA A 22 -2.01 28.66 -13.92
CA ALA A 22 -1.50 28.48 -15.27
C ALA A 22 -1.85 27.07 -15.82
N ALA A 23 -1.87 26.04 -14.95
CA ALA A 23 -2.29 24.69 -15.28
C ALA A 23 -3.82 24.53 -15.43
N GLY A 24 -4.61 25.58 -15.17
CA GLY A 24 -6.06 25.54 -15.28
C GLY A 24 -6.80 24.85 -14.12
N TYR A 25 -6.10 24.54 -13.03
CA TYR A 25 -6.72 23.98 -11.82
C TYR A 25 -7.34 25.09 -10.96
N SER A 26 -8.55 25.49 -11.31
CA SER A 26 -9.24 26.61 -10.63
C SER A 26 -10.29 26.17 -9.62
N GLN A 27 -10.79 24.95 -9.73
CA GLN A 27 -11.90 24.46 -8.90
C GLN A 27 -11.63 23.04 -8.39
N VAL A 28 -11.95 22.81 -7.13
CA VAL A 28 -11.93 21.49 -6.52
C VAL A 28 -13.30 20.83 -6.64
N ASN A 29 -13.30 19.50 -6.63
CA ASN A 29 -14.52 18.71 -6.63
C ASN A 29 -15.32 18.97 -5.33
N LEU A 30 -16.57 19.42 -5.48
CA LEU A 30 -17.44 19.75 -4.34
C LEU A 30 -17.64 18.54 -3.41
N MET A 31 -17.88 17.35 -3.96
CA MET A 31 -18.07 16.15 -3.15
C MET A 31 -16.79 15.80 -2.36
N GLY A 32 -15.63 16.04 -2.96
CA GLY A 32 -14.34 15.87 -2.28
C GLY A 32 -14.17 16.84 -1.11
N LEU A 33 -14.59 18.10 -1.24
CA LEU A 33 -14.57 19.08 -0.14
C LEU A 33 -15.47 18.65 1.00
N VAL A 34 -16.72 18.29 0.71
CA VAL A 34 -17.70 17.86 1.72
C VAL A 34 -17.22 16.59 2.42
N ALA A 35 -16.71 15.61 1.67
CA ALA A 35 -16.18 14.38 2.25
C ALA A 35 -14.94 14.64 3.11
N CYS A 36 -14.03 15.51 2.68
CA CYS A 36 -12.86 15.91 3.45
C CYS A 36 -13.26 16.58 4.77
N GLN A 37 -14.18 17.52 4.73
CA GLN A 37 -14.70 18.19 5.92
C GLN A 37 -15.34 17.18 6.87
N ALA A 38 -16.24 16.34 6.40
CA ALA A 38 -16.90 15.32 7.21
C ALA A 38 -15.88 14.35 7.86
N ALA A 39 -14.87 13.92 7.10
CA ALA A 39 -13.83 13.04 7.64
C ALA A 39 -13.05 13.67 8.80
N TYR A 40 -12.72 14.96 8.70
CA TYR A 40 -12.03 15.66 9.80
C TYR A 40 -12.95 15.98 10.98
N GLU A 41 -14.22 16.26 10.76
CA GLU A 41 -15.17 16.61 11.84
C GLU A 41 -15.69 15.39 12.59
N THR A 42 -15.85 14.25 11.92
CA THR A 42 -16.56 13.09 12.51
C THR A 42 -15.81 11.76 12.38
N GLY A 43 -14.65 11.71 11.70
CA GLY A 43 -13.97 10.45 11.36
C GLY A 43 -13.00 9.92 12.41
N GLU A 44 -12.80 10.59 13.54
CA GLU A 44 -11.75 10.26 14.50
C GLU A 44 -11.90 8.86 15.11
N GLU A 45 -13.08 8.51 15.59
CA GLU A 45 -13.31 7.20 16.22
C GLU A 45 -13.21 6.06 15.18
N TRP A 46 -13.77 6.26 13.98
CA TRP A 46 -13.62 5.31 12.88
C TRP A 46 -12.15 5.07 12.52
N LEU A 47 -11.36 6.14 12.44
CA LEU A 47 -9.91 6.03 12.14
C LEU A 47 -9.16 5.29 13.24
N LYS A 48 -9.51 5.51 14.50
CA LYS A 48 -8.92 4.81 15.64
C LYS A 48 -9.20 3.31 15.59
N GLU A 49 -10.45 2.92 15.33
CA GLU A 49 -10.84 1.52 15.18
C GLU A 49 -10.14 0.87 13.97
N LEU A 50 -10.07 1.60 12.83
CA LEU A 50 -9.36 1.14 11.64
C LEU A 50 -7.88 0.88 11.93
N LYS A 51 -7.19 1.76 12.66
CA LYS A 51 -5.78 1.56 13.03
C LYS A 51 -5.57 0.29 13.85
N ILE A 52 -6.44 0.03 14.82
CA ILE A 52 -6.40 -1.20 15.64
C ILE A 52 -6.58 -2.44 14.74
N TYR A 53 -7.52 -2.36 13.80
CA TYR A 53 -7.76 -3.46 12.86
C TYR A 53 -6.57 -3.72 11.93
N LEU A 54 -5.98 -2.65 11.39
CA LEU A 54 -4.80 -2.74 10.53
C LEU A 54 -3.57 -3.26 11.26
N GLU A 55 -3.34 -2.84 12.51
CA GLU A 55 -2.27 -3.39 13.36
C GLU A 55 -2.44 -4.90 13.52
N GLY A 56 -3.65 -5.35 13.84
CA GLY A 56 -3.93 -6.79 13.90
C GLY A 56 -3.70 -7.51 12.57
N ASN A 57 -4.00 -6.90 11.40
CA ASN A 57 -3.67 -7.47 10.08
C ASN A 57 -2.15 -7.55 9.88
N LEU A 58 -1.42 -6.51 10.27
CA LEU A 58 0.04 -6.47 10.19
C LEU A 58 0.68 -7.56 11.06
N ASP A 59 0.23 -7.72 12.30
CA ASP A 59 0.73 -8.77 13.20
C ASP A 59 0.46 -10.18 12.64
N TYR A 60 -0.68 -10.36 12.00
CA TYR A 60 -0.98 -11.61 11.31
C TYR A 60 0.01 -11.87 10.17
N VAL A 61 0.32 -10.85 9.34
CA VAL A 61 1.32 -10.98 8.26
C VAL A 61 2.70 -11.34 8.82
N ARG A 62 3.15 -10.62 9.86
CA ARG A 62 4.44 -10.89 10.53
C ARG A 62 4.57 -12.35 10.99
N THR A 63 3.54 -12.82 11.69
CA THR A 63 3.50 -14.19 12.22
C THR A 63 3.45 -15.20 11.07
N PHE A 64 2.59 -14.98 10.09
CA PHE A 64 2.42 -15.90 8.96
C PHE A 64 3.70 -16.02 8.14
N LEU A 65 4.36 -14.93 7.79
CA LEU A 65 5.63 -14.96 7.05
C LEU A 65 6.72 -15.71 7.84
N LYS A 66 6.85 -15.43 9.13
CA LYS A 66 7.83 -16.09 9.98
C LYS A 66 7.65 -17.62 10.05
N GLU A 67 6.39 -18.07 10.09
CA GLU A 67 6.05 -19.48 10.26
C GLU A 67 6.02 -20.26 8.94
N ASN A 68 5.55 -19.64 7.86
CA ASN A 68 5.25 -20.32 6.60
C ASN A 68 6.15 -19.91 5.43
N LEU A 69 6.72 -18.69 5.44
CA LEU A 69 7.52 -18.14 4.36
C LEU A 69 8.75 -17.37 4.90
N PRO A 70 9.61 -18.00 5.70
CA PRO A 70 10.73 -17.31 6.37
C PRO A 70 11.74 -16.68 5.42
N GLU A 71 11.76 -17.11 4.16
CA GLU A 71 12.57 -16.53 3.10
C GLU A 71 12.04 -15.19 2.56
N ILE A 72 10.74 -14.89 2.73
CA ILE A 72 10.14 -13.61 2.33
C ILE A 72 10.22 -12.65 3.51
N LYS A 73 10.86 -11.50 3.30
CA LYS A 73 11.06 -10.52 4.36
C LYS A 73 10.04 -9.38 4.25
N LEU A 74 9.42 -9.05 5.36
CA LEU A 74 8.62 -7.84 5.48
C LEU A 74 9.56 -6.66 5.75
N THR A 75 9.48 -5.61 4.92
CA THR A 75 10.00 -4.30 5.30
C THR A 75 9.04 -3.71 6.32
N GLU A 76 9.52 -3.48 7.56
CA GLU A 76 8.66 -2.98 8.63
C GLU A 76 8.07 -1.63 8.27
N PRO A 77 6.73 -1.52 8.24
CA PRO A 77 6.08 -0.27 7.86
C PRO A 77 6.10 0.74 9.02
N GLU A 78 6.41 2.00 8.72
CA GLU A 78 6.25 3.11 9.67
C GLU A 78 4.86 3.76 9.58
N GLY A 79 4.05 3.34 8.63
CA GLY A 79 2.70 3.85 8.42
C GLY A 79 2.01 3.23 7.22
N THR A 80 0.81 3.65 6.97
CA THR A 80 -0.09 3.18 5.93
C THR A 80 -0.59 1.73 6.11
N TYR A 81 -1.26 1.25 5.08
CA TYR A 81 -1.80 -0.11 5.00
C TYR A 81 -1.18 -0.90 3.82
N LEU A 82 -0.07 -0.39 3.28
CA LEU A 82 0.65 -0.99 2.18
C LEU A 82 1.95 -1.57 2.72
N LEU A 83 2.11 -2.88 2.58
CA LEU A 83 3.30 -3.58 3.03
C LEU A 83 4.20 -3.88 1.85
N TRP A 84 5.50 -3.84 2.07
CA TRP A 84 6.54 -4.11 1.09
C TRP A 84 7.22 -5.44 1.44
N LEU A 85 7.07 -6.44 0.57
CA LEU A 85 7.57 -7.79 0.75
C LEU A 85 8.78 -8.04 -0.15
N ASP A 86 9.90 -8.44 0.43
CA ASP A 86 11.13 -8.77 -0.28
C ASP A 86 11.18 -10.26 -0.60
N PHE A 87 11.14 -10.59 -1.89
CA PHE A 87 11.22 -11.95 -2.45
C PHE A 87 12.61 -12.30 -3.01
N LYS A 88 13.61 -11.41 -2.89
CA LYS A 88 14.93 -11.57 -3.51
C LYS A 88 15.63 -12.85 -3.11
N SER A 89 15.42 -13.32 -1.88
CA SER A 89 15.98 -14.57 -1.38
C SER A 89 15.52 -15.82 -2.16
N LEU A 90 14.40 -15.73 -2.90
CA LEU A 90 13.94 -16.82 -3.77
C LEU A 90 14.79 -16.98 -5.04
N GLY A 91 15.64 -16.01 -5.36
CA GLY A 91 16.53 -16.03 -6.53
C GLY A 91 15.78 -15.99 -7.88
N MET A 92 14.54 -15.54 -7.90
CA MET A 92 13.69 -15.47 -9.07
C MET A 92 13.96 -14.20 -9.88
N LYS A 93 13.87 -14.32 -11.21
CA LYS A 93 13.78 -13.16 -12.09
C LYS A 93 12.37 -12.55 -11.98
N GLU A 94 12.24 -11.27 -12.32
CA GLU A 94 10.98 -10.52 -12.25
C GLU A 94 9.79 -11.25 -12.92
N GLU A 95 9.98 -11.78 -14.13
CA GLU A 95 8.95 -12.54 -14.84
C GLU A 95 8.53 -13.82 -14.10
N GLN A 96 9.46 -14.46 -13.41
CA GLN A 96 9.18 -15.67 -12.64
C GLN A 96 8.41 -15.33 -11.37
N LEU A 97 8.78 -14.23 -10.69
CA LEU A 97 8.06 -13.73 -9.53
C LEU A 97 6.64 -13.33 -9.91
N LYS A 98 6.49 -12.57 -11.00
CA LYS A 98 5.18 -12.20 -11.53
C LYS A 98 4.32 -13.43 -11.86
N ASN A 99 4.89 -14.43 -12.51
CA ASN A 99 4.16 -15.67 -12.80
C ASN A 99 3.74 -16.42 -11.52
N LEU A 100 4.60 -16.44 -10.51
CA LEU A 100 4.30 -17.03 -9.21
C LEU A 100 3.13 -16.31 -8.54
N VAL A 101 3.16 -14.98 -8.47
CA VAL A 101 2.14 -14.18 -7.80
C VAL A 101 0.83 -14.19 -8.56
N GLU A 102 0.84 -13.85 -9.87
CA GLU A 102 -0.39 -13.67 -10.64
C GLU A 102 -1.00 -15.01 -11.09
N ASN A 103 -0.19 -15.94 -11.61
CA ASN A 103 -0.70 -17.13 -12.24
C ASN A 103 -0.79 -18.33 -11.30
N LYS A 104 0.16 -18.52 -10.38
CA LYS A 104 0.11 -19.62 -9.43
C LYS A 104 -0.69 -19.24 -8.19
N ALA A 105 -0.30 -18.19 -7.45
CA ALA A 105 -0.98 -17.74 -6.26
C ALA A 105 -2.34 -17.07 -6.52
N LYS A 106 -2.63 -16.67 -7.79
CA LYS A 106 -3.86 -15.96 -8.17
C LYS A 106 -4.06 -14.65 -7.39
N LEU A 107 -2.98 -13.94 -7.14
CA LEU A 107 -2.99 -12.67 -6.46
C LEU A 107 -2.68 -11.54 -7.43
N TRP A 108 -3.35 -10.40 -7.26
CA TRP A 108 -3.06 -9.17 -7.98
C TRP A 108 -2.41 -8.19 -7.02
N LEU A 109 -1.09 -8.30 -6.86
CA LEU A 109 -0.28 -7.40 -6.08
C LEU A 109 0.33 -6.30 -6.97
N ASP A 110 0.97 -5.32 -6.34
CA ASP A 110 1.72 -4.32 -7.10
C ASP A 110 3.20 -4.73 -7.16
N SER A 111 3.67 -5.15 -8.34
CA SER A 111 5.08 -5.47 -8.54
C SER A 111 5.98 -4.29 -8.19
N GLY A 112 7.04 -4.54 -7.43
CA GLY A 112 7.99 -3.51 -7.04
C GLY A 112 8.68 -2.85 -8.23
N ALA A 113 8.90 -3.56 -9.32
CA ALA A 113 9.52 -3.05 -10.54
C ALA A 113 8.76 -1.85 -11.14
N MET A 114 7.45 -1.73 -10.93
CA MET A 114 6.67 -0.56 -11.39
C MET A 114 7.06 0.76 -10.69
N PHE A 115 7.77 0.68 -9.56
CA PHE A 115 8.25 1.83 -8.79
C PHE A 115 9.70 2.21 -9.10
N GLY A 116 10.35 1.46 -9.99
CA GLY A 116 11.71 1.68 -10.44
C GLY A 116 12.60 0.44 -10.30
N PRO A 117 13.83 0.48 -10.84
CA PRO A 117 14.71 -0.71 -10.90
C PRO A 117 15.09 -1.24 -9.51
N ASP A 118 15.16 -0.40 -8.48
CA ASP A 118 15.46 -0.82 -7.11
C ASP A 118 14.32 -1.65 -6.48
N GLY A 119 13.13 -1.58 -7.07
CA GLY A 119 11.95 -2.34 -6.65
C GLY A 119 11.88 -3.77 -7.21
N GLU A 120 12.79 -4.17 -8.10
CA GLU A 120 12.82 -5.54 -8.61
C GLU A 120 12.97 -6.57 -7.49
N GLY A 121 12.18 -7.63 -7.55
CA GLY A 121 12.15 -8.68 -6.53
C GLY A 121 11.33 -8.33 -5.28
N PHE A 122 10.57 -7.24 -5.32
CA PHE A 122 9.61 -6.88 -4.29
C PHE A 122 8.17 -6.94 -4.81
N GLU A 123 7.24 -7.16 -3.88
CA GLU A 123 5.79 -7.03 -4.11
C GLU A 123 5.15 -6.17 -3.03
N ARG A 124 4.22 -5.28 -3.41
CA ARG A 124 3.46 -4.46 -2.48
C ARG A 124 2.07 -5.04 -2.26
N ILE A 125 1.77 -5.38 -1.00
CA ILE A 125 0.45 -5.91 -0.61
C ILE A 125 -0.35 -4.87 0.18
N ASN A 126 -1.65 -4.78 -0.11
CA ASN A 126 -2.60 -3.96 0.63
C ASN A 126 -3.28 -4.82 1.70
N ILE A 127 -3.13 -4.44 2.98
CA ILE A 127 -3.74 -5.15 4.12
C ILE A 127 -5.03 -4.49 4.64
N ALA A 128 -5.53 -3.44 3.99
CA ALA A 128 -6.81 -2.82 4.30
C ALA A 128 -7.98 -3.62 3.69
N CYS A 129 -8.05 -4.87 4.06
CA CYS A 129 -9.08 -5.83 3.63
C CYS A 129 -9.58 -6.67 4.81
N PRO A 130 -10.70 -7.39 4.68
CA PRO A 130 -11.14 -8.34 5.68
C PRO A 130 -10.06 -9.38 5.99
N ARG A 131 -9.89 -9.72 7.28
CA ARG A 131 -8.88 -10.68 7.75
C ARG A 131 -8.94 -12.03 7.01
N GLU A 132 -10.12 -12.51 6.67
CA GLU A 132 -10.29 -13.78 5.97
C GLU A 132 -9.75 -13.73 4.54
N ILE A 133 -9.89 -12.59 3.86
CA ILE A 133 -9.27 -12.37 2.53
C ILE A 133 -7.75 -12.36 2.64
N LEU A 134 -7.20 -11.68 3.66
CA LEU A 134 -5.76 -11.65 3.90
C LEU A 134 -5.20 -13.04 4.20
N LYS A 135 -5.90 -13.84 5.02
CA LYS A 135 -5.53 -15.22 5.31
C LYS A 135 -5.49 -16.06 4.05
N GLN A 136 -6.56 -16.00 3.25
CA GLN A 136 -6.64 -16.72 1.98
C GLN A 136 -5.48 -16.34 1.05
N ALA A 137 -5.23 -15.04 0.87
CA ALA A 137 -4.15 -14.55 0.01
C ALA A 137 -2.76 -15.06 0.44
N LEU A 138 -2.46 -14.99 1.73
CA LEU A 138 -1.16 -15.46 2.25
C LEU A 138 -1.04 -16.98 2.16
N THR A 139 -2.12 -17.75 2.35
CA THR A 139 -2.12 -19.21 2.17
C THR A 139 -1.84 -19.56 0.71
N GLN A 140 -2.54 -18.94 -0.25
CA GLN A 140 -2.30 -19.15 -1.69
C GLN A 140 -0.85 -18.81 -2.07
N LEU A 141 -0.30 -17.75 -1.49
CA LEU A 141 1.09 -17.39 -1.70
C LEU A 141 2.05 -18.46 -1.20
N ALA A 142 1.83 -18.95 0.03
CA ALA A 142 2.67 -19.99 0.64
C ALA A 142 2.65 -21.30 -0.15
N GLU A 143 1.46 -21.76 -0.54
CA GLU A 143 1.30 -22.95 -1.39
C GLU A 143 2.08 -22.79 -2.70
N SER A 144 1.96 -21.62 -3.37
CA SER A 144 2.65 -21.35 -4.64
C SER A 144 4.17 -21.26 -4.52
N VAL A 145 4.67 -20.80 -3.36
CA VAL A 145 6.10 -20.74 -3.08
C VAL A 145 6.64 -22.13 -2.78
N HIS A 146 5.91 -22.99 -2.08
CA HIS A 146 6.32 -24.35 -1.77
C HIS A 146 6.28 -25.29 -3.00
N ASP A 147 5.38 -25.05 -3.95
CA ASP A 147 5.18 -25.84 -5.18
C ASP A 147 6.04 -25.36 -6.38
N ARG A 148 7.08 -24.59 -6.14
CA ARG A 148 7.98 -24.07 -7.18
C ARG A 148 9.06 -25.04 -7.62
#